data_a82b896a35da79b6f5f25de968731e68
#
_entry.id   a82b896a35da79b6f5f25de968731e68
#
_cell.length_a   1.000
_cell.length_b   1.000
_cell.length_c   1.000
_cell.angle_alpha   90.00
_cell.angle_beta   90.00
_cell.angle_gamma   90.00
#
_symmetry.space_group_name_H-M   'P 1'
#
loop_
_entity.id
_entity.type
_entity.pdbx_description
1 polymer ?
#
loop_
_entity_poly.entity_id
_entity_poly.type
_entity_poly.pdbx_seq_one_letter_code
_entity_poly.pdbx_strand_id
1 'polypeptide(L)'
;MKFVLFAAAFAALSLAAPTPLDKRAVFKTTTYNALSISGGVAGNGEQEALDVLAGLPTDLTEVEKTDLDFLNSVNQIANKAEVQAFNPAIEEATGTALTGLENGKRKNKILKLTATVLKLQAQEAQGQDVADKLADEQKKLDKNIAADVAAAGQPSTALDFDATTS
;
A
#
# COMPACT_ATOMS: atom_id res chain seq x y z
N MET A 1 29.80 -16.60 -75.10
CA MET A 1 28.92 -17.00 -74.00
C MET A 1 29.40 -16.26 -72.77
N LYS A 2 28.61 -15.30 -72.26
CA LYS A 2 28.94 -14.54 -71.07
C LYS A 2 28.07 -15.04 -69.94
N PHE A 3 28.67 -15.66 -68.93
CA PHE A 3 27.97 -16.05 -67.71
C PHE A 3 27.92 -14.85 -66.76
N VAL A 4 26.68 -14.41 -66.42
CA VAL A 4 26.40 -13.41 -65.40
C VAL A 4 26.14 -14.15 -64.10
N LEU A 5 27.03 -13.97 -63.11
CA LEU A 5 26.84 -14.44 -61.71
C LEU A 5 25.90 -13.49 -60.98
N PHE A 6 24.75 -13.97 -60.55
CA PHE A 6 23.87 -13.26 -59.64
C PHE A 6 24.31 -13.58 -58.22
N ALA A 7 24.88 -12.62 -57.50
CA ALA A 7 25.14 -12.72 -56.07
C ALA A 7 23.85 -12.32 -55.31
N ALA A 8 23.22 -13.30 -54.66
CA ALA A 8 22.10 -13.06 -53.76
C ALA A 8 22.63 -12.60 -52.41
N ALA A 9 22.38 -11.32 -52.06
CA ALA A 9 22.68 -10.80 -50.75
C ALA A 9 21.56 -11.22 -49.77
N PHE A 10 21.90 -12.13 -48.84
CA PHE A 10 21.07 -12.43 -47.69
C PHE A 10 21.16 -11.32 -46.66
N ALA A 11 20.13 -10.48 -46.56
CA ALA A 11 19.98 -9.56 -45.46
C ALA A 11 19.54 -10.34 -44.20
N ALA A 12 20.45 -10.52 -43.24
CA ALA A 12 20.10 -11.07 -41.95
C ALA A 12 19.28 -10.02 -41.17
N LEU A 13 17.96 -10.28 -41.06
CA LEU A 13 17.15 -9.54 -40.06
C LEU A 13 17.58 -10.05 -38.67
N SER A 14 18.34 -9.24 -37.97
CA SER A 14 18.54 -9.42 -36.54
C SER A 14 17.21 -9.12 -35.84
N LEU A 15 16.50 -10.19 -35.40
CA LEU A 15 15.43 -10.05 -34.42
C LEU A 15 16.12 -9.57 -33.11
N ALA A 16 16.02 -8.29 -32.82
CA ALA A 16 16.31 -7.78 -31.49
C ALA A 16 15.29 -8.44 -30.53
N ALA A 17 15.79 -9.26 -29.62
CA ALA A 17 14.96 -9.78 -28.53
C ALA A 17 14.39 -8.58 -27.78
N PRO A 18 13.09 -8.60 -27.39
CA PRO A 18 12.54 -7.54 -26.59
C PRO A 18 13.38 -7.44 -25.32
N THR A 19 14.00 -6.28 -25.10
CA THR A 19 14.62 -5.97 -23.82
C THR A 19 13.55 -6.13 -22.73
N PRO A 20 13.81 -6.86 -21.63
CA PRO A 20 12.88 -6.89 -20.52
C PRO A 20 12.59 -5.45 -20.13
N LEU A 21 11.31 -5.06 -20.09
CA LEU A 21 10.95 -3.80 -19.44
C LEU A 21 11.49 -3.89 -18.03
N ASP A 22 12.41 -2.97 -17.67
CA ASP A 22 12.87 -2.86 -16.30
C ASP A 22 11.63 -2.72 -15.41
N LYS A 23 11.36 -3.72 -14.58
CA LYS A 23 10.31 -3.65 -13.57
C LYS A 23 10.63 -2.44 -12.72
N ARG A 24 9.70 -1.50 -12.67
CA ARG A 24 9.90 -0.23 -11.96
C ARG A 24 9.02 -0.22 -10.73
N ALA A 25 9.63 0.07 -9.58
CA ALA A 25 8.89 0.31 -8.35
C ALA A 25 7.78 1.34 -8.57
N VAL A 26 6.61 1.04 -8.06
CA VAL A 26 5.39 1.85 -8.20
C VAL A 26 5.39 2.96 -7.16
N PHE A 27 5.79 2.62 -5.93
CA PHE A 27 5.77 3.55 -4.83
C PHE A 27 7.07 4.35 -4.73
N LYS A 28 6.94 5.58 -4.22
CA LYS A 28 8.04 6.47 -3.91
C LYS A 28 8.04 6.81 -2.44
N THR A 29 9.22 7.07 -1.88
CA THR A 29 9.36 7.60 -0.53
C THR A 29 8.44 8.79 -0.31
N THR A 30 7.67 8.76 0.77
CA THR A 30 6.69 9.80 1.10
C THR A 30 6.54 9.94 2.62
N THR A 31 5.91 11.03 3.06
CA THR A 31 5.68 11.28 4.48
C THR A 31 4.42 10.57 5.00
N TYR A 32 4.37 10.32 6.32
CA TYR A 32 3.15 9.83 6.97
C TYR A 32 1.95 10.75 6.70
N ASN A 33 2.13 12.07 6.81
CA ASN A 33 1.05 13.04 6.61
C ASN A 33 0.45 12.97 5.19
N ALA A 34 1.26 12.66 4.18
CA ALA A 34 0.79 12.48 2.80
C ALA A 34 0.01 11.16 2.59
N LEU A 35 0.29 10.13 3.41
CA LEU A 35 -0.40 8.83 3.37
C LEU A 35 -1.62 8.79 4.30
N SER A 36 -1.67 9.65 5.31
CA SER A 36 -2.66 9.58 6.37
C SER A 36 -4.08 9.78 5.84
N ILE A 37 -4.94 8.83 6.13
CA ILE A 37 -6.37 8.85 5.85
C ILE A 37 -7.20 9.18 7.10
N SER A 38 -6.54 9.59 8.20
CA SER A 38 -7.16 9.73 9.52
C SER A 38 -8.12 10.91 9.65
N GLY A 39 -8.08 11.88 8.72
CA GLY A 39 -8.93 13.08 8.77
C GLY A 39 -10.33 12.90 8.19
N GLY A 40 -11.10 13.98 8.23
CA GLY A 40 -12.42 14.06 7.58
C GLY A 40 -13.54 13.39 8.39
N VAL A 41 -14.18 12.38 7.82
CA VAL A 41 -15.27 11.62 8.44
C VAL A 41 -14.98 10.11 8.38
N ALA A 42 -15.51 9.37 9.35
CA ALA A 42 -15.47 7.91 9.35
C ALA A 42 -16.46 7.31 8.33
N GLY A 43 -16.24 6.06 7.94
CA GLY A 43 -17.11 5.24 7.11
C GLY A 43 -16.59 4.90 5.74
N ASN A 44 -15.46 5.47 5.30
CA ASN A 44 -14.88 5.23 3.98
C ASN A 44 -13.39 4.86 4.02
N GLY A 45 -12.89 4.47 5.19
CA GLY A 45 -11.47 4.23 5.43
C GLY A 45 -10.86 3.13 4.58
N GLU A 46 -11.62 2.11 4.18
CA GLU A 46 -11.16 1.06 3.27
C GLU A 46 -10.79 1.63 1.90
N GLN A 47 -11.74 2.36 1.27
CA GLN A 47 -11.50 2.95 -0.04
C GLN A 47 -10.38 3.98 -0.01
N GLU A 48 -10.34 4.83 1.01
CA GLU A 48 -9.27 5.80 1.19
C GLU A 48 -7.89 5.13 1.30
N ALA A 49 -7.79 4.01 2.02
CA ALA A 49 -6.54 3.26 2.12
C ALA A 49 -6.13 2.61 0.79
N LEU A 50 -7.09 2.07 0.05
CA LEU A 50 -6.85 1.50 -1.28
C LEU A 50 -6.41 2.58 -2.28
N ASP A 51 -6.99 3.77 -2.21
CA ASP A 51 -6.65 4.89 -3.10
C ASP A 51 -5.20 5.39 -2.88
N VAL A 52 -4.77 5.55 -1.63
CA VAL A 52 -3.40 6.01 -1.32
C VAL A 52 -2.33 4.94 -1.52
N LEU A 53 -2.72 3.67 -1.57
CA LEU A 53 -1.84 2.52 -1.82
C LEU A 53 -2.07 1.91 -3.23
N ALA A 54 -2.75 2.63 -4.11
CA ALA A 54 -3.02 2.17 -5.48
C ALA A 54 -1.74 2.12 -6.33
N GLY A 55 -1.74 1.23 -7.32
CA GLY A 55 -0.70 1.18 -8.36
C GLY A 55 0.07 -0.13 -8.44
N LEU A 56 -0.09 -1.05 -7.49
CA LEU A 56 0.50 -2.38 -7.63
C LEU A 56 0.06 -3.06 -8.94
N PRO A 57 0.93 -3.86 -9.57
CA PRO A 57 0.56 -4.62 -10.76
C PRO A 57 -0.60 -5.59 -10.46
N THR A 58 -1.44 -5.83 -11.48
CA THR A 58 -2.54 -6.79 -11.37
C THR A 58 -2.02 -8.22 -11.12
N ASP A 59 -0.89 -8.57 -11.74
CA ASP A 59 -0.16 -9.79 -11.44
C ASP A 59 0.78 -9.53 -10.25
N LEU A 60 0.36 -9.97 -9.07
CA LEU A 60 1.11 -9.75 -7.83
C LEU A 60 2.45 -10.50 -7.77
N THR A 61 2.69 -11.46 -8.67
CA THR A 61 4.01 -12.10 -8.80
C THR A 61 5.06 -11.12 -9.31
N GLU A 62 4.63 -10.03 -9.95
CA GLU A 62 5.49 -8.99 -10.50
C GLU A 62 5.80 -7.85 -9.54
N VAL A 63 5.23 -7.85 -8.32
CA VAL A 63 5.50 -6.81 -7.32
C VAL A 63 6.97 -6.81 -6.93
N GLU A 64 7.62 -5.66 -7.07
CA GLU A 64 9.05 -5.51 -6.77
C GLU A 64 9.32 -5.51 -5.26
N LYS A 65 10.53 -5.96 -4.90
CA LYS A 65 10.96 -5.94 -3.49
C LYS A 65 10.87 -4.54 -2.88
N THR A 66 11.18 -3.51 -3.63
CA THR A 66 11.07 -2.10 -3.21
C THR A 66 9.65 -1.70 -2.85
N ASP A 67 8.65 -2.21 -3.57
CA ASP A 67 7.24 -1.97 -3.25
C ASP A 67 6.81 -2.73 -2.00
N LEU A 68 7.30 -3.97 -1.80
CA LEU A 68 7.09 -4.72 -0.56
C LEU A 68 7.73 -4.02 0.65
N ASP A 69 8.93 -3.46 0.47
CA ASP A 69 9.63 -2.70 1.51
C ASP A 69 8.89 -1.39 1.83
N PHE A 70 8.35 -0.70 0.82
CA PHE A 70 7.48 0.47 1.00
C PHE A 70 6.24 0.12 1.82
N LEU A 71 5.49 -0.92 1.44
CA LEU A 71 4.29 -1.36 2.18
C LEU A 71 4.62 -1.73 3.64
N ASN A 72 5.77 -2.36 3.86
CA ASN A 72 6.27 -2.63 5.21
C ASN A 72 6.57 -1.34 5.98
N SER A 73 7.15 -0.36 5.32
CA SER A 73 7.45 0.95 5.90
C SER A 73 6.18 1.72 6.27
N VAL A 74 5.14 1.68 5.42
CA VAL A 74 3.80 2.24 5.75
C VAL A 74 3.25 1.62 7.03
N ASN A 75 3.31 0.28 7.17
CA ASN A 75 2.91 -0.38 8.42
C ASN A 75 3.68 0.17 9.63
N GLN A 76 4.99 0.30 9.52
CA GLN A 76 5.85 0.75 10.62
C GLN A 76 5.56 2.19 11.03
N ILE A 77 5.45 3.13 10.08
CA ILE A 77 5.20 4.54 10.39
C ILE A 77 3.79 4.76 10.93
N ALA A 78 2.78 4.06 10.39
CA ALA A 78 1.42 4.12 10.90
C ALA A 78 1.32 3.53 12.33
N ASN A 79 2.10 2.47 12.62
CA ASN A 79 2.18 1.95 13.99
C ASN A 79 2.87 2.92 14.95
N LYS A 80 3.92 3.59 14.52
CA LYS A 80 4.56 4.64 15.34
C LYS A 80 3.60 5.81 15.62
N ALA A 81 2.86 6.28 14.60
CA ALA A 81 1.84 7.32 14.76
C ALA A 81 0.73 6.88 15.74
N GLU A 82 0.27 5.62 15.67
CA GLU A 82 -0.70 5.08 16.63
C GLU A 82 -0.20 5.21 18.07
N VAL A 83 1.04 4.79 18.33
CA VAL A 83 1.61 4.73 19.68
C VAL A 83 2.05 6.11 20.19
N GLN A 84 2.64 6.93 19.33
CA GLN A 84 3.32 8.17 19.76
C GLN A 84 2.48 9.43 19.57
N ALA A 85 1.45 9.39 18.72
CA ALA A 85 0.55 10.52 18.51
C ALA A 85 -0.88 10.22 18.97
N PHE A 86 -1.54 9.19 18.43
CA PHE A 86 -2.95 8.93 18.73
C PHE A 86 -3.19 8.50 20.18
N ASN A 87 -2.41 7.56 20.70
CA ASN A 87 -2.65 7.06 22.06
C ASN A 87 -2.56 8.17 23.13
N PRO A 88 -1.50 8.99 23.17
CA PRO A 88 -1.44 10.10 24.14
C PRO A 88 -2.55 11.14 23.95
N ALA A 89 -2.88 11.49 22.70
CA ALA A 89 -3.94 12.45 22.43
C ALA A 89 -5.32 11.94 22.87
N ILE A 90 -5.59 10.66 22.73
CA ILE A 90 -6.84 10.01 23.17
C ILE A 90 -6.94 9.99 24.70
N GLU A 91 -5.84 9.76 25.43
CA GLU A 91 -5.81 9.75 26.88
C GLU A 91 -6.19 11.11 27.49
N GLU A 92 -5.90 12.22 26.78
CA GLU A 92 -6.17 13.59 27.23
C GLU A 92 -7.53 14.12 26.74
N ALA A 93 -8.15 13.48 25.73
CA ALA A 93 -9.34 13.97 25.06
C ALA A 93 -10.64 13.53 25.75
N THR A 94 -11.68 14.35 25.60
CA THR A 94 -13.05 14.05 26.07
C THR A 94 -14.10 14.46 25.03
N GLY A 95 -15.32 13.93 25.14
CA GLY A 95 -16.45 14.33 24.31
C GLY A 95 -16.21 14.09 22.82
N THR A 96 -16.58 15.05 21.98
CA THR A 96 -16.46 14.95 20.52
C THR A 96 -15.02 14.90 20.03
N ALA A 97 -14.08 15.52 20.75
CA ALA A 97 -12.67 15.44 20.42
C ALA A 97 -12.14 14.00 20.58
N LEU A 98 -12.52 13.31 21.66
CA LEU A 98 -12.20 11.91 21.87
C LEU A 98 -12.76 11.03 20.72
N THR A 99 -14.03 11.20 20.38
CA THR A 99 -14.66 10.45 19.28
C THR A 99 -13.90 10.67 17.96
N GLY A 100 -13.54 11.92 17.65
CA GLY A 100 -12.78 12.24 16.44
C GLY A 100 -11.41 11.56 16.39
N LEU A 101 -10.69 11.56 17.50
CA LEU A 101 -9.37 10.92 17.61
C LEU A 101 -9.46 9.39 17.54
N GLU A 102 -10.47 8.77 18.15
CA GLU A 102 -10.71 7.32 18.07
C GLU A 102 -11.02 6.88 16.63
N ASN A 103 -11.85 7.66 15.91
CA ASN A 103 -12.11 7.41 14.49
C ASN A 103 -10.83 7.59 13.65
N GLY A 104 -10.06 8.66 13.87
CA GLY A 104 -8.78 8.89 13.20
C GLY A 104 -7.79 7.76 13.43
N LYS A 105 -7.65 7.29 14.68
CA LYS A 105 -6.83 6.12 15.02
C LYS A 105 -7.31 4.85 14.32
N ARG A 106 -8.63 4.65 14.19
CA ARG A 106 -9.21 3.51 13.46
C ARG A 106 -8.85 3.53 11.98
N LYS A 107 -9.00 4.68 11.32
CA LYS A 107 -8.59 4.87 9.92
C LYS A 107 -7.08 4.66 9.75
N ASN A 108 -6.24 5.16 10.66
CA ASN A 108 -4.81 4.85 10.68
C ASN A 108 -4.52 3.34 10.77
N LYS A 109 -5.30 2.59 11.56
CA LYS A 109 -5.21 1.13 11.62
C LYS A 109 -5.63 0.47 10.31
N ILE A 110 -6.65 0.99 9.63
CA ILE A 110 -7.06 0.49 8.32
C ILE A 110 -5.92 0.69 7.33
N LEU A 111 -5.31 1.87 7.23
CA LEU A 111 -4.14 2.11 6.38
C LEU A 111 -3.00 1.11 6.67
N LYS A 112 -2.64 0.95 7.95
CA LYS A 112 -1.60 0.02 8.41
C LYS A 112 -1.87 -1.42 7.96
N LEU A 113 -3.10 -1.89 8.17
CA LEU A 113 -3.50 -3.26 7.88
C LEU A 113 -3.66 -3.50 6.37
N THR A 114 -4.18 -2.54 5.61
CA THR A 114 -4.26 -2.62 4.15
C THR A 114 -2.86 -2.77 3.55
N ALA A 115 -1.89 -1.95 3.96
CA ALA A 115 -0.50 -2.09 3.51
C ALA A 115 0.08 -3.47 3.84
N THR A 116 -0.24 -4.02 5.03
CA THR A 116 0.21 -5.34 5.44
C THR A 116 -0.43 -6.45 4.59
N VAL A 117 -1.73 -6.38 4.36
CA VAL A 117 -2.47 -7.37 3.55
C VAL A 117 -1.97 -7.36 2.11
N LEU A 118 -1.84 -6.19 1.48
CA LEU A 118 -1.30 -6.08 0.11
C LEU A 118 0.11 -6.68 0.00
N LYS A 119 0.98 -6.41 0.99
CA LYS A 119 2.31 -7.02 1.03
C LYS A 119 2.24 -8.55 1.12
N LEU A 120 1.40 -9.08 2.02
CA LEU A 120 1.29 -10.52 2.22
C LEU A 120 0.66 -11.22 1.02
N GLN A 121 -0.32 -10.61 0.35
CA GLN A 121 -0.90 -11.13 -0.91
C GLN A 121 0.17 -11.24 -2.00
N ALA A 122 1.01 -10.23 -2.16
CA ALA A 122 2.10 -10.29 -3.13
C ALA A 122 3.14 -11.35 -2.74
N GLN A 123 3.49 -11.49 -1.48
CA GLN A 123 4.40 -12.51 -0.99
C GLN A 123 3.85 -13.93 -1.20
N GLU A 124 2.55 -14.15 -0.96
CA GLU A 124 1.88 -15.42 -1.22
C GLU A 124 1.88 -15.76 -2.72
N ALA A 125 1.54 -14.79 -3.58
CA ALA A 125 1.61 -14.96 -5.03
C ALA A 125 3.03 -15.30 -5.53
N GLN A 126 4.06 -14.79 -4.85
CA GLN A 126 5.47 -15.10 -5.11
C GLN A 126 5.93 -16.44 -4.49
N GLY A 127 5.01 -17.24 -3.91
CA GLY A 127 5.27 -18.57 -3.37
C GLY A 127 5.82 -18.59 -1.95
N GLN A 128 5.72 -17.49 -1.20
CA GLN A 128 6.09 -17.50 0.23
C GLN A 128 4.97 -18.12 1.07
N ASP A 129 5.34 -18.85 2.12
CA ASP A 129 4.40 -19.47 3.07
C ASP A 129 3.93 -18.43 4.10
N VAL A 130 2.91 -17.66 3.73
CA VAL A 130 2.34 -16.57 4.56
C VAL A 130 0.83 -16.63 4.71
N ALA A 131 0.18 -17.70 4.25
CA ALA A 131 -1.29 -17.83 4.20
C ALA A 131 -1.96 -17.62 5.57
N ASP A 132 -1.46 -18.26 6.63
CA ASP A 132 -2.02 -18.12 7.98
C ASP A 132 -1.91 -16.66 8.47
N LYS A 133 -0.76 -16.02 8.22
CA LYS A 133 -0.54 -14.63 8.59
C LYS A 133 -1.44 -13.68 7.79
N LEU A 134 -1.61 -13.94 6.49
CA LEU A 134 -2.53 -13.17 5.64
C LEU A 134 -3.96 -13.26 6.17
N ALA A 135 -4.44 -14.46 6.50
CA ALA A 135 -5.78 -14.66 7.05
C ALA A 135 -5.99 -13.91 8.38
N ASP A 136 -4.98 -13.91 9.26
CA ASP A 136 -5.04 -13.19 10.54
C ASP A 136 -5.06 -11.66 10.35
N GLU A 137 -4.23 -11.12 9.45
CA GLU A 137 -4.20 -9.68 9.19
C GLU A 137 -5.46 -9.21 8.45
N GLN A 138 -5.99 -10.01 7.51
CA GLN A 138 -7.27 -9.73 6.86
C GLN A 138 -8.41 -9.65 7.88
N LYS A 139 -8.50 -10.61 8.81
CA LYS A 139 -9.53 -10.59 9.87
C LYS A 139 -9.44 -9.33 10.75
N LYS A 140 -8.22 -8.86 11.04
CA LYS A 140 -8.03 -7.60 11.78
C LYS A 140 -8.47 -6.40 10.96
N LEU A 141 -8.16 -6.39 9.65
CA LEU A 141 -8.57 -5.34 8.72
C LEU A 141 -10.10 -5.27 8.66
N ASP A 142 -10.78 -6.39 8.39
CA ASP A 142 -12.23 -6.47 8.29
C ASP A 142 -12.93 -5.94 9.55
N LYS A 143 -12.40 -6.25 10.73
CA LYS A 143 -12.92 -5.75 12.00
C LYS A 143 -12.81 -4.22 12.10
N ASN A 144 -11.70 -3.62 11.66
CA ASN A 144 -11.52 -2.18 11.69
C ASN A 144 -12.38 -1.48 10.64
N ILE A 145 -12.53 -2.06 9.43
CA ILE A 145 -13.44 -1.57 8.40
C ILE A 145 -14.90 -1.58 8.90
N ALA A 146 -15.34 -2.70 9.47
CA ALA A 146 -16.71 -2.79 10.02
C ALA A 146 -16.96 -1.74 11.10
N ALA A 147 -15.97 -1.46 11.95
CA ALA A 147 -16.09 -0.44 12.99
C ALA A 147 -16.05 1.00 12.41
N ASP A 148 -15.34 1.23 11.32
CA ASP A 148 -15.32 2.51 10.61
C ASP A 148 -16.68 2.78 9.95
N VAL A 149 -17.22 1.79 9.23
CA VAL A 149 -18.56 1.85 8.62
C VAL A 149 -19.64 2.09 9.66
N ALA A 150 -19.55 1.46 10.83
CA ALA A 150 -20.51 1.70 11.94
C ALA A 150 -20.45 3.13 12.50
N ALA A 151 -19.32 3.81 12.35
CA ALA A 151 -19.12 5.21 12.73
C ALA A 151 -19.34 6.19 11.56
N ALA A 152 -19.90 5.75 10.44
CA ALA A 152 -20.04 6.55 9.23
C ALA A 152 -20.66 7.93 9.49
N GLY A 153 -20.07 8.97 8.91
CA GLY A 153 -20.50 10.37 9.07
C GLY A 153 -20.04 11.04 10.36
N GLN A 154 -19.45 10.33 11.32
CA GLN A 154 -18.87 10.94 12.51
C GLN A 154 -17.53 11.62 12.21
N PRO A 155 -17.17 12.67 12.95
CA PRO A 155 -15.86 13.32 12.80
C PRO A 155 -14.71 12.33 12.94
N SER A 156 -13.69 12.51 12.13
CA SER A 156 -12.42 11.79 12.20
C SER A 156 -11.28 12.80 12.17
N THR A 157 -10.35 12.70 13.12
CA THR A 157 -9.29 13.68 13.33
C THR A 157 -7.93 13.10 12.96
N ALA A 158 -7.25 13.75 12.00
CA ALA A 158 -5.86 13.46 11.70
C ALA A 158 -4.93 14.11 12.73
N LEU A 159 -3.81 13.46 12.99
CA LEU A 159 -2.69 14.03 13.74
C LEU A 159 -1.47 14.07 12.84
N ASP A 160 -0.75 15.19 12.90
CA ASP A 160 0.56 15.32 12.26
C ASP A 160 1.57 14.39 12.95
N PHE A 161 2.36 13.70 12.15
CA PHE A 161 3.42 12.84 12.65
C PHE A 161 4.62 12.89 11.69
N ASP A 162 5.79 13.23 12.23
CA ASP A 162 7.02 13.34 11.45
C ASP A 162 7.65 11.96 11.26
N ALA A 163 7.28 11.32 10.17
CA ALA A 163 7.85 10.07 9.73
C ALA A 163 7.80 9.96 8.20
N THR A 164 8.74 9.21 7.64
CA THR A 164 8.89 9.01 6.20
C THR A 164 9.04 7.53 5.90
N THR A 165 8.45 7.06 4.79
CA THR A 165 8.67 5.71 4.27
C THR A 165 10.09 5.58 3.71
N SER A 166 10.61 4.39 3.70
CA SER A 166 11.92 4.05 3.09
C SER A 166 11.70 3.37 1.75
#